data_e6dd7d59cd2ef96ae22cb4ec950db0b2
#
_entry.id   e6dd7d59cd2ef96ae22cb4ec950db0b2
#
_cell.length_a   1.000
_cell.length_b   1.000
_cell.length_c   1.000
_cell.angle_alpha   90.00
_cell.angle_beta   90.00
_cell.angle_gamma   90.00
#
_symmetry.space_group_name_H-M   'P 1'
#
loop_
_entity.id
_entity.type
_entity.pdbx_description
1 polymer ?
#
loop_
_entity_poly.entity_id
_entity_poly.type
_entity_poly.pdbx_seq_one_letter_code
_entity_poly.pdbx_strand_id
1 'polypeptide(L)'
;LYTYALAAEKSQAYEAMEKSLKRVIAKKPNDKAALNALGYSYADRGIKLNEALTLLKKANQIDPQDPYILDSLAWVNYKLGNKELSIAQLKNAFESKPESEIGAHLGEVYWSQNQPEMALEVWKKSEQLDANNKTLKDTLKKFSALQSPITSTNAWEGRFSIKIGNQSSPQGGTGTFYLTKENQNTTLEIRSPLGNLLAKILIGPSISKLEDGKRTLEARDPDNLLQNYLGIPLPAKGLDQWLKGEPRTGTAASILRDLQARPERLT
;
A
#
# COMPACT_ATOMS: atom_id res chain seq x y z
N LEU A 1 34.28 -2.67 19.64
CA LEU A 1 34.23 -2.83 18.18
C LEU A 1 32.78 -2.81 17.67
N TYR A 2 31.86 -3.57 18.28
CA TYR A 2 30.45 -3.59 17.88
C TYR A 2 29.79 -2.20 18.02
N THR A 3 29.92 -1.57 19.18
CA THR A 3 29.41 -0.21 19.43
C THR A 3 29.98 0.82 18.46
N TYR A 4 31.27 0.70 18.13
CA TYR A 4 31.90 1.54 17.12
C TYR A 4 31.32 1.30 15.72
N ALA A 5 31.02 0.05 15.37
CA ALA A 5 30.42 -0.28 14.09
C ALA A 5 29.03 0.35 13.95
N LEU A 6 28.19 0.31 14.98
CA LEU A 6 26.87 0.96 14.97
C LEU A 6 26.96 2.49 14.86
N ALA A 7 27.96 3.11 15.50
CA ALA A 7 28.22 4.54 15.37
C ALA A 7 28.69 4.89 13.95
N ALA A 8 29.54 4.06 13.37
CA ALA A 8 30.02 4.21 11.98
C ALA A 8 28.88 4.07 10.97
N GLU A 9 27.93 3.18 11.19
CA GLU A 9 26.73 3.03 10.37
C GLU A 9 25.89 4.30 10.40
N LYS A 10 25.58 4.84 11.59
CA LYS A 10 24.83 6.10 11.74
C LYS A 10 25.48 7.28 11.02
N SER A 11 26.81 7.32 10.94
CA SER A 11 27.56 8.33 10.20
C SER A 11 27.84 7.96 8.75
N GLN A 12 27.25 6.86 8.25
CA GLN A 12 27.44 6.33 6.90
C GLN A 12 28.91 5.96 6.56
N ALA A 13 29.75 5.77 7.58
CA ALA A 13 31.12 5.31 7.45
C ALA A 13 31.19 3.78 7.26
N TYR A 14 30.54 3.29 6.18
CA TYR A 14 30.27 1.87 5.94
C TYR A 14 31.53 0.99 5.89
N GLU A 15 32.65 1.48 5.37
CA GLU A 15 33.91 0.73 5.34
C GLU A 15 34.44 0.45 6.76
N ALA A 16 34.38 1.47 7.63
CA ALA A 16 34.79 1.35 9.03
C ALA A 16 33.87 0.39 9.79
N MET A 17 32.56 0.48 9.53
CA MET A 17 31.55 -0.45 10.07
C MET A 17 31.84 -1.89 9.63
N GLU A 18 31.96 -2.13 8.33
CA GLU A 18 32.24 -3.47 7.77
C GLU A 18 33.52 -4.08 8.36
N LYS A 19 34.61 -3.30 8.36
CA LYS A 19 35.88 -3.74 8.96
C LYS A 19 35.74 -4.12 10.44
N SER A 20 34.99 -3.33 11.18
CA SER A 20 34.79 -3.57 12.61
C SER A 20 33.93 -4.81 12.88
N LEU A 21 32.80 -4.98 12.15
CA LEU A 21 31.95 -6.15 12.28
C LEU A 21 32.65 -7.44 11.84
N LYS A 22 33.41 -7.42 10.74
CA LYS A 22 34.24 -8.56 10.31
C LYS A 22 35.26 -8.96 11.38
N ARG A 23 35.87 -8.00 12.09
CA ARG A 23 36.77 -8.29 13.20
C ARG A 23 36.05 -8.89 14.41
N VAL A 24 34.79 -8.47 14.70
CA VAL A 24 33.97 -9.09 15.75
C VAL A 24 33.67 -10.53 15.37
N ILE A 25 33.19 -10.77 14.15
CA ILE A 25 32.83 -12.10 13.65
C ILE A 25 34.03 -13.04 13.62
N ALA A 26 35.23 -12.53 13.23
CA ALA A 26 36.46 -13.33 13.27
C ALA A 26 36.83 -13.78 14.68
N LYS A 27 36.59 -12.96 15.72
CA LYS A 27 36.84 -13.29 17.11
C LYS A 27 35.73 -14.13 17.75
N LYS A 28 34.50 -13.88 17.33
CA LYS A 28 33.28 -14.53 17.82
C LYS A 28 32.41 -14.95 16.64
N PRO A 29 32.69 -16.10 16.01
CA PRO A 29 31.99 -16.52 14.79
C PRO A 29 30.49 -16.73 14.94
N ASN A 30 29.99 -16.86 16.15
CA ASN A 30 28.58 -17.03 16.48
C ASN A 30 27.98 -15.81 17.22
N ASP A 31 28.57 -14.63 17.05
CA ASP A 31 27.97 -13.39 17.53
C ASP A 31 26.80 -13.01 16.60
N LYS A 32 25.56 -13.41 17.01
CA LYS A 32 24.34 -13.19 16.20
C LYS A 32 24.12 -11.73 15.89
N ALA A 33 24.44 -10.81 16.81
CA ALA A 33 24.25 -9.38 16.62
C ALA A 33 25.19 -8.82 15.56
N ALA A 34 26.46 -9.24 15.55
CA ALA A 34 27.43 -8.82 14.54
C ALA A 34 27.12 -9.42 13.16
N LEU A 35 26.68 -10.68 13.12
CA LEU A 35 26.25 -11.35 11.90
C LEU A 35 25.03 -10.63 11.31
N ASN A 36 24.03 -10.33 12.14
CA ASN A 36 22.81 -9.62 11.73
C ASN A 36 23.13 -8.20 11.23
N ALA A 37 23.86 -7.42 11.98
CA ALA A 37 24.20 -6.05 11.63
C ALA A 37 24.94 -5.95 10.29
N LEU A 38 25.94 -6.84 10.05
CA LEU A 38 26.66 -6.85 8.78
C LEU A 38 25.78 -7.30 7.63
N GLY A 39 24.99 -8.36 7.84
CA GLY A 39 24.08 -8.90 6.83
C GLY A 39 22.99 -7.91 6.46
N TYR A 40 22.36 -7.26 7.44
CA TYR A 40 21.35 -6.23 7.23
C TYR A 40 21.92 -5.03 6.44
N SER A 41 23.07 -4.51 6.87
CA SER A 41 23.71 -3.39 6.16
C SER A 41 24.01 -3.69 4.68
N TYR A 42 24.42 -4.91 4.37
CA TYR A 42 24.59 -5.32 2.98
C TYR A 42 23.26 -5.40 2.23
N ALA A 43 22.25 -5.98 2.86
CA ALA A 43 20.91 -6.13 2.27
C ALA A 43 20.25 -4.78 2.00
N ASP A 44 20.29 -3.87 2.98
CA ASP A 44 19.69 -2.54 2.88
C ASP A 44 20.32 -1.71 1.75
N ARG A 45 21.63 -1.78 1.64
CA ARG A 45 22.39 -1.12 0.57
C ARG A 45 22.34 -1.84 -0.77
N GLY A 46 21.71 -3.01 -0.85
CA GLY A 46 21.61 -3.80 -2.08
C GLY A 46 22.96 -4.35 -2.61
N ILE A 47 23.94 -4.51 -1.73
CA ILE A 47 25.29 -5.00 -2.09
C ILE A 47 25.58 -6.36 -1.44
N LYS A 48 26.45 -7.17 -2.06
CA LYS A 48 26.90 -8.45 -1.50
C LYS A 48 25.73 -9.33 -0.96
N LEU A 49 24.60 -9.35 -1.68
CA LEU A 49 23.35 -9.98 -1.20
C LEU A 49 23.52 -11.47 -0.83
N ASN A 50 24.37 -12.23 -1.56
CA ASN A 50 24.63 -13.63 -1.22
C ASN A 50 25.45 -13.77 0.07
N GLU A 51 26.40 -12.87 0.33
CA GLU A 51 27.14 -12.81 1.59
C GLU A 51 26.20 -12.42 2.73
N ALA A 52 25.33 -11.41 2.52
CA ALA A 52 24.29 -11.01 3.45
C ALA A 52 23.39 -12.18 3.82
N LEU A 53 22.87 -12.90 2.83
CA LEU A 53 22.03 -14.08 3.07
C LEU A 53 22.74 -15.15 3.90
N THR A 54 24.02 -15.38 3.64
CA THR A 54 24.82 -16.36 4.41
C THR A 54 24.98 -15.94 5.86
N LEU A 55 25.29 -14.66 6.12
CA LEU A 55 25.42 -14.10 7.47
C LEU A 55 24.09 -14.16 8.22
N LEU A 56 22.99 -13.76 7.59
CA LEU A 56 21.67 -13.73 8.20
C LEU A 56 21.10 -15.11 8.44
N LYS A 57 21.32 -16.08 7.55
CA LYS A 57 20.98 -17.48 7.82
C LYS A 57 21.73 -18.02 9.03
N LYS A 58 23.01 -17.68 9.16
CA LYS A 58 23.79 -18.10 10.33
C LYS A 58 23.29 -17.43 11.62
N ALA A 59 22.95 -16.14 11.58
CA ALA A 59 22.33 -15.45 12.71
C ALA A 59 21.01 -16.12 13.11
N ASN A 60 20.16 -16.44 12.14
CA ASN A 60 18.87 -17.10 12.36
C ASN A 60 19.01 -18.54 12.90
N GLN A 61 20.05 -19.26 12.52
CA GLN A 61 20.33 -20.58 13.10
C GLN A 61 20.68 -20.49 14.60
N ILE A 62 21.31 -19.41 15.04
CA ILE A 62 21.67 -19.17 16.42
C ILE A 62 20.46 -18.77 17.25
N ASP A 63 19.58 -17.91 16.67
CA ASP A 63 18.34 -17.48 17.31
C ASP A 63 17.20 -17.37 16.29
N PRO A 64 16.47 -18.49 16.09
CA PRO A 64 15.43 -18.57 15.07
C PRO A 64 14.17 -17.74 15.36
N GLN A 65 13.98 -17.30 16.61
CA GLN A 65 12.80 -16.57 17.05
C GLN A 65 13.06 -15.06 17.22
N ASP A 66 14.29 -14.60 16.98
CA ASP A 66 14.60 -13.19 17.07
C ASP A 66 13.92 -12.40 15.92
N PRO A 67 12.93 -11.54 16.20
CA PRO A 67 12.16 -10.86 15.16
C PRO A 67 13.01 -9.91 14.31
N TYR A 68 14.09 -9.37 14.86
CA TYR A 68 14.99 -8.48 14.11
C TYR A 68 15.87 -9.28 13.13
N ILE A 69 16.25 -10.49 13.50
CA ILE A 69 16.99 -11.39 12.60
C ILE A 69 16.06 -11.89 11.49
N LEU A 70 14.80 -12.22 11.84
CA LEU A 70 13.78 -12.62 10.86
C LEU A 70 13.49 -11.49 9.88
N ASP A 71 13.35 -10.25 10.35
CA ASP A 71 13.18 -9.08 9.52
C ASP A 71 14.35 -8.90 8.53
N SER A 72 15.57 -8.90 9.03
CA SER A 72 16.78 -8.78 8.21
C SER A 72 16.90 -9.90 7.17
N LEU A 73 16.59 -11.14 7.57
CA LEU A 73 16.60 -12.29 6.66
C LEU A 73 15.50 -12.17 5.59
N ALA A 74 14.33 -11.69 5.96
CA ALA A 74 13.25 -11.42 5.02
C ALA A 74 13.64 -10.29 4.06
N TRP A 75 14.29 -9.24 4.56
CA TRP A 75 14.74 -8.12 3.75
C TRP A 75 15.73 -8.53 2.67
N VAL A 76 16.73 -9.36 3.02
CA VAL A 76 17.66 -9.88 2.01
C VAL A 76 16.97 -10.80 1.00
N ASN A 77 15.99 -11.61 1.43
CA ASN A 77 15.19 -12.42 0.52
C ASN A 77 14.39 -11.55 -0.47
N TYR A 78 13.81 -10.46 0.00
CA TYR A 78 13.16 -9.48 -0.88
C TYR A 78 14.13 -8.89 -1.92
N LYS A 79 15.30 -8.44 -1.48
CA LYS A 79 16.34 -7.91 -2.39
C LYS A 79 16.85 -8.93 -3.41
N LEU A 80 16.78 -10.22 -3.09
CA LEU A 80 17.12 -11.33 -4.00
C LEU A 80 15.94 -11.76 -4.90
N GLY A 81 14.74 -11.14 -4.75
CA GLY A 81 13.56 -11.44 -5.55
C GLY A 81 12.64 -12.51 -4.97
N ASN A 82 12.96 -13.09 -3.80
CA ASN A 82 12.16 -14.12 -3.12
C ASN A 82 11.02 -13.46 -2.31
N LYS A 83 10.09 -12.80 -2.99
CA LYS A 83 9.10 -11.91 -2.36
C LYS A 83 8.09 -12.65 -1.47
N GLU A 84 7.60 -13.81 -1.91
CA GLU A 84 6.63 -14.62 -1.16
C GLU A 84 7.23 -15.12 0.17
N LEU A 85 8.48 -15.58 0.13
CA LEU A 85 9.22 -15.99 1.32
C LEU A 85 9.44 -14.80 2.27
N SER A 86 9.79 -13.65 1.71
CA SER A 86 9.97 -12.41 2.47
C SER A 86 8.69 -12.00 3.19
N ILE A 87 7.53 -12.00 2.52
CA ILE A 87 6.24 -11.69 3.15
C ILE A 87 5.97 -12.65 4.31
N ALA A 88 6.15 -13.95 4.12
CA ALA A 88 5.89 -14.94 5.17
C ALA A 88 6.78 -14.70 6.41
N GLN A 89 8.06 -14.40 6.21
CA GLN A 89 9.00 -14.11 7.27
C GLN A 89 8.70 -12.78 7.99
N LEU A 90 8.40 -11.72 7.23
CA LEU A 90 8.04 -10.40 7.79
C LEU A 90 6.72 -10.43 8.56
N LYS A 91 5.73 -11.16 8.08
CA LYS A 91 4.49 -11.38 8.83
C LYS A 91 4.76 -12.01 10.18
N ASN A 92 5.52 -13.11 10.21
CA ASN A 92 5.89 -13.78 11.43
C ASN A 92 6.64 -12.84 12.38
N ALA A 93 7.62 -12.08 11.88
CA ALA A 93 8.36 -11.12 12.66
C ALA A 93 7.45 -10.02 13.25
N PHE A 94 6.56 -9.46 12.42
CA PHE A 94 5.65 -8.39 12.83
C PHE A 94 4.56 -8.87 13.79
N GLU A 95 4.06 -10.09 13.64
CA GLU A 95 3.10 -10.70 14.57
C GLU A 95 3.76 -11.02 15.92
N SER A 96 5.00 -11.50 15.91
CA SER A 96 5.77 -11.79 17.13
C SER A 96 6.15 -10.52 17.88
N LYS A 97 6.57 -9.50 17.16
CA LYS A 97 6.96 -8.19 17.70
C LYS A 97 6.55 -7.08 16.75
N PRO A 98 5.40 -6.43 16.98
CA PRO A 98 4.98 -5.28 16.18
C PRO A 98 5.93 -4.09 16.38
N GLU A 99 6.73 -3.80 15.35
CA GLU A 99 7.66 -2.68 15.32
C GLU A 99 7.55 -1.93 13.99
N SER A 100 7.71 -0.61 14.04
CA SER A 100 7.52 0.26 12.86
C SER A 100 8.49 -0.06 11.73
N GLU A 101 9.71 -0.48 12.02
CA GLU A 101 10.70 -0.86 11.01
C GLU A 101 10.29 -2.15 10.29
N ILE A 102 9.91 -3.18 11.04
CA ILE A 102 9.43 -4.45 10.47
C ILE A 102 8.20 -4.22 9.59
N GLY A 103 7.27 -3.39 10.07
CA GLY A 103 6.09 -3.02 9.29
C GLY A 103 6.41 -2.17 8.06
N ALA A 104 7.42 -1.32 8.11
CA ALA A 104 7.90 -0.58 6.94
C ALA A 104 8.38 -1.54 5.84
N HIS A 105 9.18 -2.52 6.19
CA HIS A 105 9.66 -3.56 5.27
C HIS A 105 8.51 -4.42 4.73
N LEU A 106 7.61 -4.89 5.59
CA LEU A 106 6.46 -5.70 5.18
C LEU A 106 5.57 -4.96 4.17
N GLY A 107 5.27 -3.70 4.44
CA GLY A 107 4.49 -2.87 3.54
C GLY A 107 5.20 -2.64 2.20
N GLU A 108 6.54 -2.42 2.20
CA GLU A 108 7.31 -2.29 0.94
C GLU A 108 7.24 -3.56 0.10
N VAL A 109 7.34 -4.73 0.73
CA VAL A 109 7.26 -6.00 -0.01
C VAL A 109 5.85 -6.23 -0.55
N TYR A 110 4.78 -5.96 0.22
CA TYR A 110 3.40 -6.00 -0.27
C TYR A 110 3.18 -5.08 -1.46
N TRP A 111 3.67 -3.84 -1.37
CA TRP A 111 3.58 -2.88 -2.49
C TRP A 111 4.25 -3.42 -3.75
N SER A 112 5.43 -4.01 -3.60
CA SER A 112 6.19 -4.59 -4.73
C SER A 112 5.49 -5.80 -5.37
N GLN A 113 4.53 -6.40 -4.68
CA GLN A 113 3.69 -7.50 -5.14
C GLN A 113 2.31 -7.02 -5.65
N ASN A 114 2.18 -5.72 -5.91
CA ASN A 114 0.92 -5.09 -6.34
C ASN A 114 -0.24 -5.32 -5.35
N GLN A 115 0.07 -5.27 -4.04
CA GLN A 115 -0.88 -5.39 -2.94
C GLN A 115 -0.90 -4.08 -2.11
N PRO A 116 -1.27 -2.94 -2.70
CA PRO A 116 -1.16 -1.62 -2.05
C PRO A 116 -2.05 -1.49 -0.81
N GLU A 117 -3.21 -2.13 -0.78
CA GLU A 117 -4.11 -2.09 0.37
C GLU A 117 -3.47 -2.72 1.61
N MET A 118 -2.79 -3.87 1.44
CA MET A 118 -2.06 -4.54 2.52
C MET A 118 -0.87 -3.71 2.99
N ALA A 119 -0.18 -3.08 2.05
CA ALA A 119 0.93 -2.17 2.37
C ALA A 119 0.47 -1.00 3.22
N LEU A 120 -0.60 -0.31 2.80
CA LEU A 120 -1.17 0.84 3.51
C LEU A 120 -1.68 0.47 4.90
N GLU A 121 -2.34 -0.69 5.05
CA GLU A 121 -2.81 -1.16 6.35
C GLU A 121 -1.64 -1.37 7.32
N VAL A 122 -0.58 -2.04 6.85
CA VAL A 122 0.61 -2.31 7.68
C VAL A 122 1.34 -1.01 8.03
N TRP A 123 1.54 -0.11 7.06
CA TRP A 123 2.18 1.18 7.32
C TRP A 123 1.38 2.04 8.31
N LYS A 124 0.05 2.08 8.20
CA LYS A 124 -0.80 2.77 9.18
C LYS A 124 -0.65 2.21 10.60
N LYS A 125 -0.58 0.88 10.73
CA LYS A 125 -0.29 0.25 12.03
C LYS A 125 1.11 0.64 12.53
N SER A 126 2.09 0.67 11.65
CA SER A 126 3.47 1.05 11.97
C SER A 126 3.60 2.51 12.42
N GLU A 127 2.86 3.43 11.80
CA GLU A 127 2.79 4.83 12.26
C GLU A 127 2.21 4.96 13.67
N GLN A 128 1.23 4.13 14.02
CA GLN A 128 0.66 4.10 15.38
C GLN A 128 1.66 3.57 16.42
N LEU A 129 2.61 2.71 16.02
CA LEU A 129 3.65 2.19 16.91
C LEU A 129 4.77 3.22 17.13
N ASP A 130 5.33 3.75 16.07
CA ASP A 130 6.33 4.84 16.12
C ASP A 130 6.37 5.62 14.79
N ALA A 131 5.61 6.70 14.74
CA ALA A 131 5.60 7.62 13.58
C ALA A 131 6.96 8.30 13.32
N ASN A 132 7.90 8.26 14.28
CA ASN A 132 9.22 8.84 14.15
C ASN A 132 10.29 7.87 13.64
N ASN A 133 9.95 6.60 13.49
CA ASN A 133 10.88 5.61 12.96
C ASN A 133 11.42 6.05 11.58
N LYS A 134 12.75 6.03 11.45
CA LYS A 134 13.43 6.53 10.25
C LYS A 134 13.10 5.68 9.03
N THR A 135 13.17 4.36 9.16
CA THR A 135 12.91 3.42 8.05
C THR A 135 11.48 3.58 7.55
N LEU A 136 10.50 3.71 8.45
CA LEU A 136 9.11 3.97 8.08
C LEU A 136 8.95 5.29 7.32
N LYS A 137 9.54 6.38 7.85
CA LYS A 137 9.49 7.70 7.19
C LYS A 137 10.10 7.68 5.80
N ASP A 138 11.26 7.06 5.65
CA ASP A 138 11.94 6.97 4.35
C ASP A 138 11.12 6.12 3.37
N THR A 139 10.51 5.02 3.86
CA THR A 139 9.60 4.16 3.09
C THR A 139 8.35 4.95 2.66
N LEU A 140 7.65 5.59 3.59
CA LEU A 140 6.45 6.38 3.27
C LEU A 140 6.77 7.51 2.28
N LYS A 141 7.90 8.20 2.45
CA LYS A 141 8.35 9.23 1.50
C LYS A 141 8.62 8.65 0.11
N LYS A 142 9.27 7.50 0.02
CA LYS A 142 9.53 6.78 -1.24
C LYS A 142 8.23 6.44 -1.96
N PHE A 143 7.25 5.93 -1.24
CA PHE A 143 5.99 5.46 -1.80
C PHE A 143 4.92 6.55 -1.90
N SER A 144 4.96 7.63 -1.10
CA SER A 144 4.14 8.82 -1.31
C SER A 144 4.50 9.55 -2.61
N ALA A 145 5.74 9.49 -3.04
CA ALA A 145 6.13 9.99 -4.36
C ALA A 145 5.60 9.12 -5.51
N LEU A 146 5.35 7.81 -5.24
CA LEU A 146 4.71 6.88 -6.18
C LEU A 146 3.18 6.88 -6.05
N GLN A 147 2.67 7.15 -4.87
CA GLN A 147 1.37 7.72 -4.62
C GLN A 147 1.53 9.24 -4.85
N SER A 148 1.92 9.69 -6.02
CA SER A 148 1.74 11.11 -6.32
C SER A 148 0.39 11.45 -5.72
N PRO A 149 0.29 12.38 -4.76
CA PRO A 149 -1.04 12.78 -4.38
C PRO A 149 -1.70 13.05 -5.71
N ILE A 150 -2.87 12.48 -5.92
CA ILE A 150 -3.74 12.98 -6.97
C ILE A 150 -4.06 14.38 -6.48
N THR A 151 -3.05 15.23 -6.47
CA THR A 151 -3.10 16.69 -6.32
C THR A 151 -3.42 17.26 -7.70
N SER A 152 -4.19 16.48 -8.46
CA SER A 152 -5.03 17.07 -9.45
C SER A 152 -6.31 17.46 -8.70
N THR A 153 -6.72 18.71 -8.84
CA THR A 153 -8.04 19.25 -8.52
C THR A 153 -9.21 18.41 -9.11
N ASN A 154 -8.95 17.19 -9.56
CA ASN A 154 -9.75 16.30 -10.37
C ASN A 154 -9.79 14.86 -9.86
N ALA A 155 -9.57 14.62 -8.56
CA ALA A 155 -9.74 13.31 -7.94
C ALA A 155 -10.64 13.43 -6.71
N TRP A 156 -11.51 12.45 -6.53
CA TRP A 156 -12.47 12.37 -5.43
C TRP A 156 -12.53 10.95 -4.92
N GLU A 157 -12.63 10.81 -3.61
CA GLU A 157 -12.86 9.55 -2.93
C GLU A 157 -14.06 9.72 -1.99
N GLY A 158 -14.87 8.69 -1.85
CA GLY A 158 -16.01 8.73 -0.95
C GLY A 158 -16.59 7.36 -0.67
N ARG A 159 -17.52 7.33 0.28
CA ARG A 159 -18.35 6.17 0.59
C ARG A 159 -19.73 6.37 0.01
N PHE A 160 -20.35 5.29 -0.42
CA PHE A 160 -21.73 5.31 -0.87
C PHE A 160 -22.54 4.22 -0.18
N SER A 161 -23.83 4.49 -0.03
CA SER A 161 -24.84 3.52 0.33
C SER A 161 -25.96 3.61 -0.67
N ILE A 162 -26.27 2.49 -1.32
CA ILE A 162 -27.34 2.40 -2.30
C ILE A 162 -28.42 1.53 -1.70
N LYS A 163 -29.65 2.03 -1.70
CA LYS A 163 -30.86 1.26 -1.36
C LYS A 163 -31.78 1.30 -2.57
N ILE A 164 -32.13 0.12 -3.07
CA ILE A 164 -33.04 -0.06 -4.22
C ILE A 164 -34.27 -0.81 -3.73
N GLY A 165 -35.45 -0.33 -4.06
CA GLY A 165 -36.71 -1.00 -3.76
C GLY A 165 -37.51 -0.30 -2.66
N ASN A 166 -38.77 -0.77 -2.46
CA ASN A 166 -39.67 -0.29 -1.42
C ASN A 166 -39.35 -0.97 -0.08
N GLN A 167 -39.97 -0.50 0.98
CA GLN A 167 -39.72 -0.94 2.36
C GLN A 167 -39.84 -2.45 2.61
N SER A 168 -40.47 -3.21 1.70
CA SER A 168 -40.71 -4.65 1.85
C SER A 168 -39.60 -5.56 1.31
N SER A 169 -38.70 -5.06 0.46
CA SER A 169 -37.56 -5.83 -0.09
C SER A 169 -36.41 -4.90 -0.49
N PRO A 170 -35.69 -4.35 0.47
CA PRO A 170 -34.59 -3.47 0.17
C PRO A 170 -33.42 -4.28 -0.42
N GLN A 171 -33.11 -4.03 -1.67
CA GLN A 171 -31.84 -4.43 -2.26
C GLN A 171 -30.91 -3.23 -2.18
N GLY A 172 -29.65 -3.47 -1.86
CA GLY A 172 -28.69 -2.37 -1.80
C GLY A 172 -27.32 -2.82 -1.34
N GLY A 173 -26.39 -1.90 -1.38
CA GLY A 173 -25.01 -2.15 -0.99
C GLY A 173 -24.35 -0.89 -0.50
N THR A 174 -23.26 -1.09 0.20
CA THR A 174 -22.33 -0.02 0.60
C THR A 174 -20.98 -0.27 -0.03
N GLY A 175 -20.21 0.77 -0.22
CA GLY A 175 -18.86 0.64 -0.76
C GLY A 175 -18.13 1.97 -0.73
N THR A 176 -16.96 1.94 -1.35
CA THR A 176 -16.16 3.13 -1.62
C THR A 176 -16.04 3.36 -3.11
N PHE A 177 -15.89 4.60 -3.51
CA PHE A 177 -15.58 4.95 -4.88
C PHE A 177 -14.35 5.83 -4.95
N TYR A 178 -13.63 5.70 -6.06
CA TYR A 178 -12.51 6.56 -6.42
C TYR A 178 -12.79 7.10 -7.81
N LEU A 179 -12.85 8.41 -7.94
CA LEU A 179 -13.06 9.09 -9.21
C LEU A 179 -11.82 9.89 -9.54
N THR A 180 -11.26 9.67 -10.71
CA THR A 180 -10.16 10.49 -11.25
C THR A 180 -10.53 11.04 -12.60
N LYS A 181 -10.13 12.27 -12.87
CA LYS A 181 -10.35 12.92 -14.17
C LYS A 181 -9.03 13.39 -14.75
N GLU A 182 -8.66 12.84 -15.89
CA GLU A 182 -7.46 13.19 -16.63
C GLU A 182 -7.82 13.63 -18.05
N ASN A 183 -7.55 14.88 -18.35
CA ASN A 183 -7.95 15.48 -19.64
C ASN A 183 -9.46 15.31 -19.90
N GLN A 184 -9.81 14.53 -20.93
CA GLN A 184 -11.20 14.23 -21.32
C GLN A 184 -11.69 12.87 -20.79
N ASN A 185 -10.85 12.12 -20.06
CA ASN A 185 -11.20 10.82 -19.51
C ASN A 185 -11.52 10.92 -18.02
N THR A 186 -12.55 10.20 -17.59
CA THR A 186 -12.90 10.05 -16.19
C THR A 186 -12.86 8.57 -15.85
N THR A 187 -12.12 8.20 -14.81
CA THR A 187 -12.09 6.83 -14.29
C THR A 187 -12.84 6.79 -12.98
N LEU A 188 -13.82 5.89 -12.88
CA LEU A 188 -14.55 5.59 -11.65
C LEU A 188 -14.27 4.17 -11.24
N GLU A 189 -13.69 3.97 -10.07
CA GLU A 189 -13.54 2.67 -9.43
C GLU A 189 -14.56 2.52 -8.31
N ILE A 190 -15.26 1.39 -8.30
CA ILE A 190 -16.24 1.04 -7.27
C ILE A 190 -15.69 -0.16 -6.53
N ARG A 191 -15.59 -0.05 -5.20
CA ARG A 191 -15.04 -1.09 -4.33
C ARG A 191 -16.03 -1.51 -3.26
N SER A 192 -15.97 -2.76 -2.86
CA SER A 192 -16.74 -3.29 -1.72
C SER A 192 -16.28 -2.62 -0.40
N PRO A 193 -17.04 -2.77 0.69
CA PRO A 193 -16.60 -2.30 2.02
C PRO A 193 -15.28 -2.93 2.49
N LEU A 194 -14.91 -4.08 1.90
CA LEU A 194 -13.65 -4.78 2.16
C LEU A 194 -12.51 -4.36 1.21
N GLY A 195 -12.76 -3.34 0.36
CA GLY A 195 -11.74 -2.80 -0.56
C GLY A 195 -11.61 -3.55 -1.91
N ASN A 196 -12.32 -4.66 -2.12
CA ASN A 196 -12.25 -5.41 -3.38
C ASN A 196 -12.86 -4.61 -4.52
N LEU A 197 -12.16 -4.51 -5.65
CA LEU A 197 -12.66 -3.86 -6.86
C LEU A 197 -13.88 -4.61 -7.38
N LEU A 198 -15.01 -3.92 -7.44
CA LEU A 198 -16.27 -4.43 -7.98
C LEU A 198 -16.44 -4.07 -9.45
N ALA A 199 -16.08 -2.84 -9.80
CA ALA A 199 -16.12 -2.36 -11.17
C ALA A 199 -15.14 -1.20 -11.39
N LYS A 200 -14.58 -1.14 -12.58
CA LYS A 200 -13.81 0.00 -13.07
C LYS A 200 -14.47 0.53 -14.34
N ILE A 201 -14.77 1.80 -14.36
CA ILE A 201 -15.45 2.45 -15.47
C ILE A 201 -14.54 3.54 -16.00
N LEU A 202 -14.18 3.43 -17.27
CA LEU A 202 -13.46 4.46 -18.01
C LEU A 202 -14.46 5.22 -18.88
N ILE A 203 -14.70 6.47 -18.58
CA ILE A 203 -15.60 7.37 -19.31
C ILE A 203 -14.76 8.23 -20.24
N GLY A 204 -14.78 7.91 -21.52
CA GLY A 204 -14.08 8.65 -22.56
C GLY A 204 -15.03 9.59 -23.34
N PRO A 205 -14.47 10.41 -24.22
CA PRO A 205 -15.25 11.39 -25.00
C PRO A 205 -16.21 10.72 -26.01
N SER A 206 -15.87 9.53 -26.48
CA SER A 206 -16.66 8.84 -27.54
C SER A 206 -17.19 7.48 -27.09
N ILE A 207 -16.44 6.76 -26.27
CA ILE A 207 -16.77 5.40 -25.81
C ILE A 207 -16.41 5.31 -24.32
N SER A 208 -17.29 4.68 -23.57
CA SER A 208 -17.06 4.32 -22.17
C SER A 208 -16.95 2.80 -22.04
N LYS A 209 -16.08 2.35 -21.15
CA LYS A 209 -15.82 0.93 -20.88
C LYS A 209 -16.05 0.65 -19.40
N LEU A 210 -16.64 -0.50 -19.12
CA LEU A 210 -16.80 -1.03 -17.76
C LEU A 210 -16.15 -2.40 -17.67
N GLU A 211 -15.32 -2.59 -16.66
CA GLU A 211 -14.63 -3.84 -16.36
C GLU A 211 -14.99 -4.29 -14.93
N ASP A 212 -15.46 -5.55 -14.77
CA ASP A 212 -15.85 -6.13 -13.47
C ASP A 212 -15.01 -7.35 -13.06
N GLY A 213 -13.86 -7.54 -13.72
CA GLY A 213 -12.97 -8.68 -13.52
C GLY A 213 -13.41 -9.97 -14.23
N LYS A 214 -14.64 -10.02 -14.79
CA LYS A 214 -15.18 -11.16 -15.54
C LYS A 214 -15.48 -10.83 -16.99
N ARG A 215 -15.85 -9.58 -17.25
CA ARG A 215 -16.29 -9.10 -18.57
C ARG A 215 -15.96 -7.63 -18.74
N THR A 216 -15.86 -7.21 -19.99
CA THR A 216 -15.77 -5.82 -20.40
C THR A 216 -17.02 -5.46 -21.19
N LEU A 217 -17.67 -4.36 -20.81
CA LEU A 217 -18.83 -3.80 -21.49
C LEU A 217 -18.44 -2.44 -22.08
N GLU A 218 -18.95 -2.11 -23.25
CA GLU A 218 -18.71 -0.84 -23.90
C GLU A 218 -20.04 -0.17 -24.28
N ALA A 219 -20.11 1.13 -24.11
CA ALA A 219 -21.23 1.95 -24.57
C ALA A 219 -20.79 3.37 -24.93
N ARG A 220 -21.53 4.01 -25.83
CA ARG A 220 -21.33 5.44 -26.15
C ARG A 220 -21.84 6.33 -25.01
N ASP A 221 -22.87 5.88 -24.32
CA ASP A 221 -23.46 6.61 -23.20
C ASP A 221 -23.08 5.92 -21.87
N PRO A 222 -22.24 6.56 -21.04
CA PRO A 222 -21.82 6.00 -19.79
C PRO A 222 -22.96 5.89 -18.75
N ASP A 223 -24.00 6.71 -18.84
CA ASP A 223 -25.15 6.64 -17.93
C ASP A 223 -25.94 5.35 -18.18
N ASN A 224 -26.17 4.99 -19.45
CA ASN A 224 -26.77 3.72 -19.84
C ASN A 224 -25.89 2.51 -19.44
N LEU A 225 -24.57 2.65 -19.55
CA LEU A 225 -23.64 1.60 -19.18
C LEU A 225 -23.74 1.28 -17.68
N LEU A 226 -23.76 2.32 -16.83
CA LEU A 226 -23.91 2.20 -15.40
C LEU A 226 -25.30 1.67 -15.00
N GLN A 227 -26.36 2.19 -15.62
CA GLN A 227 -27.73 1.76 -15.37
C GLN A 227 -27.90 0.27 -15.69
N ASN A 228 -27.39 -0.20 -16.83
CA ASN A 228 -27.49 -1.60 -17.23
C ASN A 228 -26.66 -2.54 -16.35
N TYR A 229 -25.54 -2.05 -15.79
CA TYR A 229 -24.66 -2.85 -14.93
C TYR A 229 -25.11 -2.86 -13.46
N LEU A 230 -25.42 -1.69 -12.91
CA LEU A 230 -25.77 -1.53 -11.49
C LEU A 230 -27.29 -1.64 -11.23
N GLY A 231 -28.11 -1.55 -12.29
CA GLY A 231 -29.57 -1.50 -12.16
C GLY A 231 -30.10 -0.18 -11.60
N ILE A 232 -29.26 0.85 -11.50
CA ILE A 232 -29.60 2.17 -10.96
C ILE A 232 -29.12 3.27 -11.89
N PRO A 233 -29.91 4.35 -12.06
CA PRO A 233 -29.52 5.50 -12.85
C PRO A 233 -28.50 6.35 -12.07
N LEU A 234 -27.22 6.17 -12.33
CA LEU A 234 -26.16 7.05 -11.86
C LEU A 234 -25.70 7.94 -13.02
N PRO A 235 -25.67 9.25 -12.86
CA PRO A 235 -25.17 10.15 -13.91
C PRO A 235 -23.65 10.10 -13.96
N ALA A 236 -23.11 9.19 -14.76
CA ALA A 236 -21.67 9.08 -14.97
C ALA A 236 -21.10 10.36 -15.59
N LYS A 237 -21.86 11.00 -16.48
CA LYS A 237 -21.54 12.33 -17.03
C LYS A 237 -21.79 13.40 -15.97
N GLY A 238 -20.72 14.04 -15.48
CA GLY A 238 -20.81 15.11 -14.50
C GLY A 238 -20.78 14.65 -13.04
N LEU A 239 -20.37 13.41 -12.80
CA LEU A 239 -20.15 12.90 -11.44
C LEU A 239 -19.16 13.77 -10.65
N ASP A 240 -18.15 14.33 -11.31
CA ASP A 240 -17.21 15.30 -10.74
C ASP A 240 -17.89 16.61 -10.30
N GLN A 241 -18.89 17.08 -11.03
CA GLN A 241 -19.68 18.27 -10.65
C GLN A 241 -20.59 17.98 -9.45
N TRP A 242 -21.15 16.77 -9.41
CA TRP A 242 -21.94 16.32 -8.27
C TRP A 242 -21.11 16.28 -6.98
N LEU A 243 -19.91 15.77 -7.06
CA LEU A 243 -19.01 15.68 -5.90
C LEU A 243 -18.53 17.06 -5.43
N LYS A 244 -18.60 18.07 -6.31
CA LYS A 244 -18.35 19.48 -5.96
C LYS A 244 -19.57 20.19 -5.34
N GLY A 245 -20.72 19.50 -5.27
CA GLY A 245 -21.98 20.10 -4.79
C GLY A 245 -22.72 20.93 -5.85
N GLU A 246 -22.39 20.77 -7.12
CA GLU A 246 -23.01 21.45 -8.27
C GLU A 246 -23.90 20.46 -9.07
N PRO A 247 -25.10 20.09 -8.59
CA PRO A 247 -25.95 19.13 -9.29
C PRO A 247 -26.49 19.74 -10.59
N ARG A 248 -26.44 18.97 -11.67
CA ARG A 248 -27.17 19.31 -12.90
C ARG A 248 -28.67 19.35 -12.60
N THR A 249 -29.34 20.38 -13.08
CA THR A 249 -30.80 20.52 -13.02
C THR A 249 -31.48 19.38 -13.76
N GLY A 250 -32.24 18.57 -13.04
CA GLY A 250 -33.15 17.55 -13.57
C GLY A 250 -32.83 16.13 -13.18
N THR A 251 -33.61 15.54 -12.30
CA THR A 251 -33.87 14.12 -12.04
C THR A 251 -33.21 13.39 -10.88
N ALA A 252 -32.27 13.93 -10.14
CA ALA A 252 -31.64 13.14 -9.07
C ALA A 252 -31.53 13.84 -7.72
N ALA A 253 -32.30 14.88 -7.46
CA ALA A 253 -32.24 15.64 -6.21
C ALA A 253 -32.60 14.83 -4.95
N SER A 254 -33.31 13.71 -5.09
CA SER A 254 -33.66 12.83 -3.96
C SER A 254 -32.55 11.85 -3.56
N ILE A 255 -31.64 11.54 -4.48
CA ILE A 255 -30.50 10.62 -4.23
C ILE A 255 -29.35 11.35 -3.53
N LEU A 256 -29.23 12.66 -3.74
CA LEU A 256 -28.13 13.50 -3.25
C LEU A 256 -28.20 13.87 -1.77
N ARG A 257 -29.36 13.83 -1.13
CA ARG A 257 -29.46 14.21 0.29
C ARG A 257 -28.76 13.24 1.25
N ASP A 258 -28.55 12.00 0.84
CA ASP A 258 -27.83 11.01 1.64
C ASP A 258 -26.33 10.87 1.24
N LEU A 259 -25.90 11.56 0.18
CA LEU A 259 -24.51 11.60 -0.27
C LEU A 259 -23.80 12.89 0.18
N GLN A 260 -24.03 13.34 1.40
CA GLN A 260 -23.15 14.35 2.01
C GLN A 260 -21.79 13.72 2.36
N ALA A 261 -21.04 13.34 1.34
CA ALA A 261 -19.60 13.25 1.46
C ALA A 261 -19.07 14.67 1.61
N ARG A 262 -18.78 15.11 2.82
CA ARG A 262 -17.94 16.28 3.03
C ARG A 262 -16.59 15.95 2.39
N PRO A 263 -16.05 16.81 1.50
CA PRO A 263 -14.66 16.68 1.13
C PRO A 263 -13.85 16.98 2.41
N GLU A 264 -13.40 15.95 3.10
CA GLU A 264 -12.36 16.13 4.09
C GLU A 264 -11.13 16.61 3.31
N ARG A 265 -10.76 17.85 3.55
CA ARG A 265 -9.52 18.41 3.04
C ARG A 265 -8.41 17.52 3.58
N LEU A 266 -7.77 16.79 2.70
CA LEU A 266 -6.45 16.24 2.94
C LEU A 266 -5.50 17.44 3.09
N THR A 267 -5.18 17.80 4.33
CA THR A 267 -4.05 18.67 4.67
C THR A 267 -2.78 17.87 4.69
#